data_def5b8b4708890cdc251f4a42c5e21cf
#
_entry.id   def5b8b4708890cdc251f4a42c5e21cf
#
_cell.length_a   1.000
_cell.length_b   1.000
_cell.length_c   1.000
_cell.angle_alpha   90.00
_cell.angle_beta   90.00
_cell.angle_gamma   90.00
#
_symmetry.space_group_name_H-M   'P 1'
#
loop_
_entity.id
_entity.type
_entity.pdbx_description
1 polymer ?
#
loop_
_entity_poly.entity_id
_entity_poly.type
_entity_poly.pdbx_seq_one_letter_code
_entity_poly.pdbx_strand_id
1 'polypeptide(L)'
;MDIKALLLLAGLGTISPVMANQETVNLKIIETSDVHGCFFPYDYIENAPMGGSLARVSTYLKVLRKQYGDNVILLENGDILQGQPTCYYTNFIKPELPNAAAEIVNWLGYDAQAVGNHDVETGHAVYDKWISELNCPVLGANIIDNVTGKPYVKPYTIIERQGVKVAVIGMITPAIPNWLHEKLWSGMHFEDMSKSAAKWVDIVRNEENADVVIGLFHSGWNGGISTLHYNEDETEYIARNIPGFDIIFFGHDHNKREVVVKNSDNKDVLCLDPSCNAMYVADADVRLTLKDGKVVDKKISGRLTDVSKMSIDNDFISAFTHVSDSVKSFINRRIGEITESIHTSDSFFGSSTFSDLIHQLQLSITGADISFNAPLTFDAVVHKGDIHMNDMFKLYRYENDIYVMRLTGDEVRKHLEMSYDQWVNTMQSPDDHIMLLDPKAVHDNQRNMFKNLTFNFDSAAGIDYVVDVTKPDGEKVKILRMSNGEPFDEKKWYKVVLNSYRGNGGGELLTRGAGIPKDSLDSRIIYRSDRDQRYYLTKEIERRGTIVPRKLNNWRFIPEEWAEPAISRDRKLLFE
;
A
#
# COMPACT_ATOMS: atom_id res chain seq x y z
N MET A 1 75.73 -35.47 64.51
CA MET A 1 75.77 -34.23 63.71
C MET A 1 74.71 -34.33 62.70
N ASP A 2 73.68 -33.49 62.85
CA ASP A 2 72.42 -33.45 62.04
C ASP A 2 72.65 -32.86 60.69
N ILE A 3 72.01 -33.43 59.64
CA ILE A 3 71.75 -32.76 58.40
C ILE A 3 70.26 -32.93 58.07
N LYS A 4 69.51 -31.85 58.24
CA LYS A 4 68.11 -31.77 57.89
C LYS A 4 68.02 -31.66 56.36
N ALA A 5 67.21 -32.60 55.76
CA ALA A 5 66.81 -32.51 54.36
C ALA A 5 65.55 -31.65 54.23
N LEU A 6 65.70 -30.62 53.44
CA LEU A 6 64.57 -29.69 53.09
C LEU A 6 63.81 -30.23 51.85
N LEU A 7 62.57 -30.71 52.05
CA LEU A 7 61.71 -31.09 50.96
C LEU A 7 61.00 -29.85 50.42
N LEU A 8 61.31 -29.45 49.17
CA LEU A 8 60.60 -28.48 48.39
C LEU A 8 59.35 -29.19 47.75
N LEU A 9 58.16 -28.90 48.25
CA LEU A 9 56.92 -29.24 47.53
C LEU A 9 56.70 -28.19 46.42
N ALA A 10 56.94 -28.58 45.18
CA ALA A 10 56.46 -27.84 44.01
C ALA A 10 54.98 -28.09 43.85
N GLY A 11 54.16 -27.11 44.20
CA GLY A 11 52.73 -27.12 43.92
C GLY A 11 52.50 -26.98 42.42
N LEU A 12 52.17 -28.08 41.75
CA LEU A 12 51.56 -28.05 40.39
C LEU A 12 50.14 -27.54 40.49
N GLY A 13 49.97 -26.23 40.28
CA GLY A 13 48.64 -25.64 40.04
C GLY A 13 48.10 -26.21 38.73
N THR A 14 47.10 -27.09 38.80
CA THR A 14 46.32 -27.49 37.64
C THR A 14 45.49 -26.29 37.19
N ILE A 15 45.95 -25.61 36.14
CA ILE A 15 45.12 -24.67 35.40
C ILE A 15 44.05 -25.52 34.69
N SER A 16 42.90 -25.64 35.30
CA SER A 16 41.69 -26.17 34.59
C SER A 16 41.42 -25.22 33.46
N PRO A 17 41.35 -25.69 32.20
CA PRO A 17 40.92 -24.82 31.13
C PRO A 17 39.50 -24.35 31.47
N VAL A 18 39.31 -23.03 31.61
CA VAL A 18 37.96 -22.43 31.63
C VAL A 18 37.35 -22.79 30.29
N MET A 19 36.51 -23.80 30.28
CA MET A 19 35.71 -24.11 29.07
C MET A 19 34.89 -22.85 28.78
N ALA A 20 35.19 -22.19 27.66
CA ALA A 20 34.44 -21.04 27.21
C ALA A 20 32.94 -21.45 27.13
N ASN A 21 32.10 -20.77 27.89
CA ASN A 21 30.68 -21.07 27.95
C ASN A 21 30.09 -20.72 26.60
N GLN A 22 29.69 -21.73 25.82
CA GLN A 22 29.08 -21.57 24.51
C GLN A 22 27.59 -21.73 24.67
N GLU A 23 26.85 -20.67 24.39
CA GLU A 23 25.37 -20.63 24.47
C GLU A 23 24.78 -20.47 23.08
N THR A 24 23.58 -21.00 22.91
CA THR A 24 22.81 -20.81 21.66
C THR A 24 21.53 -20.04 21.95
N VAL A 25 21.36 -18.92 21.29
CA VAL A 25 20.13 -18.13 21.30
C VAL A 25 19.40 -18.35 19.97
N ASN A 26 18.12 -18.71 20.07
CA ASN A 26 17.25 -18.84 18.90
C ASN A 26 16.16 -17.76 19.00
N LEU A 27 16.15 -16.85 18.02
CA LEU A 27 15.12 -15.82 17.88
C LEU A 27 14.19 -16.21 16.75
N LYS A 28 12.92 -15.92 16.95
CA LYS A 28 11.86 -16.06 15.95
C LYS A 28 11.32 -14.67 15.62
N ILE A 29 11.50 -14.21 14.39
CA ILE A 29 11.12 -12.86 13.99
C ILE A 29 10.01 -12.97 12.97
N ILE A 30 8.88 -12.34 13.29
CA ILE A 30 7.67 -12.36 12.49
C ILE A 30 7.38 -10.94 12.03
N GLU A 31 7.03 -10.79 10.78
CA GLU A 31 6.61 -9.50 10.24
C GLU A 31 5.28 -9.65 9.50
N THR A 32 4.44 -8.63 9.68
CA THR A 32 3.25 -8.34 8.87
C THR A 32 3.46 -7.04 8.10
N SER A 33 2.94 -6.96 6.89
CA SER A 33 2.98 -5.77 6.05
C SER A 33 1.64 -5.57 5.35
N ASP A 34 1.31 -4.32 5.02
CA ASP A 34 0.17 -4.02 4.16
C ASP A 34 -1.12 -4.72 4.64
N VAL A 35 -1.35 -4.65 5.96
CA VAL A 35 -2.51 -5.30 6.59
C VAL A 35 -3.82 -4.70 6.11
N HIS A 36 -3.83 -3.40 5.75
CA HIS A 36 -4.98 -2.71 5.17
C HIS A 36 -6.30 -2.92 5.93
N GLY A 37 -6.22 -2.88 7.27
CA GLY A 37 -7.40 -3.05 8.12
C GLY A 37 -8.00 -4.45 8.14
N CYS A 38 -7.33 -5.46 7.57
CA CYS A 38 -7.74 -6.86 7.64
C CYS A 38 -7.50 -7.45 9.04
N PHE A 39 -8.16 -6.88 10.05
CA PHE A 39 -8.05 -7.29 11.44
C PHE A 39 -8.87 -8.54 11.74
N PHE A 40 -10.09 -8.60 11.16
CA PHE A 40 -11.06 -9.65 11.34
C PHE A 40 -11.07 -10.58 10.13
N PRO A 41 -11.45 -11.87 10.29
CA PRO A 41 -11.57 -12.84 9.20
C PRO A 41 -12.86 -12.63 8.40
N TYR A 42 -13.15 -11.36 8.07
CA TYR A 42 -14.37 -10.92 7.41
C TYR A 42 -14.12 -9.69 6.55
N ASP A 43 -14.44 -9.79 5.27
CA ASP A 43 -14.42 -8.69 4.35
C ASP A 43 -15.69 -7.86 4.50
N TYR A 44 -15.56 -6.67 5.07
CA TYR A 44 -16.69 -5.76 5.30
C TYR A 44 -17.15 -5.06 4.02
N ILE A 45 -16.37 -5.08 2.95
CA ILE A 45 -16.73 -4.54 1.64
C ILE A 45 -17.64 -5.54 0.92
N GLU A 46 -17.20 -6.80 0.82
CA GLU A 46 -17.94 -7.85 0.15
C GLU A 46 -18.99 -8.52 1.06
N ASN A 47 -18.99 -8.18 2.34
CA ASN A 47 -19.88 -8.74 3.36
C ASN A 47 -19.77 -10.28 3.45
N ALA A 48 -18.55 -10.79 3.43
CA ALA A 48 -18.23 -12.21 3.32
C ALA A 48 -17.03 -12.62 4.19
N PRO A 49 -16.90 -13.91 4.57
CA PRO A 49 -15.67 -14.40 5.19
C PRO A 49 -14.45 -14.21 4.30
N MET A 50 -13.29 -13.86 4.91
CA MET A 50 -12.02 -13.73 4.20
C MET A 50 -10.92 -14.60 4.82
N GLY A 51 -9.87 -14.88 4.01
CA GLY A 51 -8.75 -15.72 4.43
C GLY A 51 -7.76 -14.99 5.35
N GLY A 52 -7.32 -13.78 4.94
CA GLY A 52 -6.34 -13.00 5.69
C GLY A 52 -6.95 -12.30 6.90
N SER A 53 -6.25 -12.30 8.04
CA SER A 53 -6.61 -11.44 9.18
C SER A 53 -5.59 -11.49 10.31
N LEU A 54 -5.49 -10.40 11.08
CA LEU A 54 -4.70 -10.41 12.32
C LEU A 54 -5.24 -11.39 13.37
N ALA A 55 -6.54 -11.72 13.34
CA ALA A 55 -7.11 -12.75 14.18
C ALA A 55 -6.52 -14.16 13.90
N ARG A 56 -6.07 -14.43 12.68
CA ARG A 56 -5.37 -15.69 12.32
C ARG A 56 -3.88 -15.60 12.61
N VAL A 57 -3.28 -14.44 12.37
CA VAL A 57 -1.89 -14.15 12.80
C VAL A 57 -1.76 -14.35 14.31
N SER A 58 -2.75 -13.91 15.10
CA SER A 58 -2.81 -14.14 16.55
C SER A 58 -2.71 -15.62 16.93
N THR A 59 -3.42 -16.49 16.23
CA THR A 59 -3.32 -17.96 16.44
C THR A 59 -1.90 -18.45 16.18
N TYR A 60 -1.25 -17.98 15.10
CA TYR A 60 0.13 -18.35 14.80
C TYR A 60 1.09 -17.87 15.89
N LEU A 61 0.95 -16.62 16.32
CA LEU A 61 1.76 -16.03 17.39
C LEU A 61 1.63 -16.81 18.72
N LYS A 62 0.43 -17.27 19.09
CA LYS A 62 0.24 -18.10 20.29
C LYS A 62 1.05 -19.40 20.22
N VAL A 63 1.11 -20.05 19.06
CA VAL A 63 1.94 -21.24 18.84
C VAL A 63 3.41 -20.92 18.99
N LEU A 64 3.88 -19.85 18.37
CA LEU A 64 5.29 -19.44 18.43
C LEU A 64 5.70 -19.01 19.83
N ARG A 65 4.90 -18.20 20.52
CA ARG A 65 5.18 -17.76 21.89
C ARG A 65 5.20 -18.92 22.89
N LYS A 66 4.40 -19.96 22.65
CA LYS A 66 4.49 -21.20 23.45
C LYS A 66 5.82 -21.93 23.23
N GLN A 67 6.39 -21.86 22.03
CA GLN A 67 7.63 -22.56 21.66
C GLN A 67 8.90 -21.77 21.99
N TYR A 68 8.90 -20.47 21.72
CA TYR A 68 10.07 -19.59 21.80
C TYR A 68 10.03 -18.60 22.98
N GLY A 69 8.88 -18.50 23.69
CA GLY A 69 8.70 -17.54 24.78
C GLY A 69 8.93 -16.10 24.32
N ASP A 70 9.72 -15.36 25.10
CA ASP A 70 10.06 -13.95 24.81
C ASP A 70 11.06 -13.78 23.64
N ASN A 71 11.51 -14.88 23.04
CA ASN A 71 12.39 -14.84 21.86
C ASN A 71 11.61 -14.63 20.55
N VAL A 72 10.32 -14.48 20.59
CA VAL A 72 9.52 -14.00 19.46
C VAL A 72 9.62 -12.48 19.40
N ILE A 73 10.00 -11.96 18.25
CA ILE A 73 9.98 -10.53 17.89
C ILE A 73 8.93 -10.36 16.82
N LEU A 74 8.00 -9.44 17.02
CA LEU A 74 6.89 -9.17 16.12
C LEU A 74 6.96 -7.74 15.58
N LEU A 75 6.98 -7.59 14.26
CA LEU A 75 7.15 -6.33 13.54
C LEU A 75 5.98 -6.08 12.60
N GLU A 76 5.60 -4.82 12.42
CA GLU A 76 4.59 -4.37 11.45
C GLU A 76 5.21 -3.34 10.51
N ASN A 77 5.00 -3.50 9.20
CA ASN A 77 5.74 -2.77 8.16
C ASN A 77 4.94 -1.66 7.46
N GLY A 78 3.89 -1.14 8.08
CA GLY A 78 3.10 -0.04 7.54
C GLY A 78 1.93 -0.45 6.66
N ASP A 79 1.16 0.55 6.22
CA ASP A 79 -0.11 0.43 5.52
C ASP A 79 -1.17 -0.37 6.31
N ILE A 80 -1.31 -0.01 7.59
CA ILE A 80 -2.30 -0.60 8.49
C ILE A 80 -3.56 0.25 8.64
N LEU A 81 -3.48 1.58 8.38
CA LEU A 81 -4.56 2.54 8.68
C LEU A 81 -5.59 2.72 7.56
N GLN A 82 -5.43 2.08 6.40
CA GLN A 82 -6.31 2.22 5.24
C GLN A 82 -6.69 0.85 4.68
N GLY A 83 -7.87 0.73 4.04
CA GLY A 83 -8.32 -0.46 3.32
C GLY A 83 -9.71 -0.91 3.73
N GLN A 84 -9.83 -1.78 4.71
CA GLN A 84 -11.14 -2.24 5.20
C GLN A 84 -11.94 -1.11 5.87
N PRO A 85 -13.28 -1.15 5.82
CA PRO A 85 -14.16 -0.18 6.48
C PRO A 85 -13.90 0.04 7.97
N THR A 86 -13.23 -0.89 8.65
CA THR A 86 -12.79 -0.75 10.04
C THR A 86 -11.90 0.48 10.22
N CYS A 87 -10.91 0.64 9.34
CA CYS A 87 -10.01 1.80 9.37
C CYS A 87 -10.77 3.09 9.11
N TYR A 88 -11.58 3.13 8.06
CA TYR A 88 -12.39 4.31 7.73
C TYR A 88 -13.31 4.72 8.88
N TYR A 89 -13.95 3.74 9.52
CA TYR A 89 -14.87 3.99 10.64
C TYR A 89 -14.16 4.64 11.83
N THR A 90 -13.03 4.09 12.26
CA THR A 90 -12.30 4.62 13.43
C THR A 90 -11.51 5.87 13.11
N ASN A 91 -11.03 6.03 11.88
CA ASN A 91 -10.24 7.20 11.50
C ASN A 91 -11.10 8.44 11.20
N PHE A 92 -12.26 8.28 10.53
CA PHE A 92 -13.00 9.41 9.96
C PHE A 92 -14.46 9.51 10.41
N ILE A 93 -15.10 8.42 10.82
CA ILE A 93 -16.50 8.43 11.26
C ILE A 93 -16.60 8.59 12.78
N LYS A 94 -15.68 7.95 13.50
CA LYS A 94 -15.62 7.97 14.97
C LYS A 94 -14.19 8.28 15.48
N PRO A 95 -13.60 9.40 15.05
CA PRO A 95 -12.21 9.73 15.41
C PRO A 95 -12.01 10.01 16.92
N GLU A 96 -13.10 10.19 17.67
CA GLU A 96 -13.09 10.33 19.13
C GLU A 96 -12.86 9.01 19.89
N LEU A 97 -13.07 7.86 19.23
CA LEU A 97 -12.78 6.54 19.80
C LEU A 97 -11.27 6.22 19.71
N PRO A 98 -10.76 5.30 20.54
CA PRO A 98 -9.41 4.75 20.34
C PRO A 98 -9.23 4.23 18.91
N ASN A 99 -8.02 4.37 18.37
CA ASN A 99 -7.72 3.88 17.03
C ASN A 99 -7.68 2.34 17.06
N ALA A 100 -8.53 1.68 16.26
CA ALA A 100 -8.64 0.22 16.27
C ALA A 100 -7.33 -0.48 15.89
N ALA A 101 -6.53 0.10 14.97
CA ALA A 101 -5.23 -0.45 14.62
C ALA A 101 -4.27 -0.40 15.82
N ALA A 102 -4.22 0.73 16.55
CA ALA A 102 -3.38 0.85 17.74
C ALA A 102 -3.80 -0.12 18.85
N GLU A 103 -5.10 -0.25 19.13
CA GLU A 103 -5.59 -1.21 20.14
C GLU A 103 -5.20 -2.65 19.80
N ILE A 104 -5.34 -3.04 18.53
CA ILE A 104 -5.03 -4.41 18.05
C ILE A 104 -3.52 -4.66 18.07
N VAL A 105 -2.71 -3.72 17.58
CA VAL A 105 -1.24 -3.80 17.61
C VAL A 105 -0.74 -3.94 19.05
N ASN A 106 -1.28 -3.13 19.97
CA ASN A 106 -0.94 -3.20 21.40
C ASN A 106 -1.34 -4.55 22.01
N TRP A 107 -2.53 -5.07 21.68
CA TRP A 107 -3.01 -6.35 22.19
C TRP A 107 -2.18 -7.52 21.67
N LEU A 108 -1.78 -7.51 20.41
CA LEU A 108 -0.91 -8.52 19.80
C LEU A 108 0.53 -8.42 20.33
N GLY A 109 0.93 -7.28 20.89
CA GLY A 109 2.25 -7.05 21.48
C GLY A 109 3.34 -6.98 20.41
N TYR A 110 3.16 -6.09 19.43
CA TYR A 110 4.22 -5.76 18.47
C TYR A 110 5.39 -5.07 19.17
N ASP A 111 6.60 -5.40 18.73
CA ASP A 111 7.85 -4.85 19.27
C ASP A 111 8.24 -3.54 18.58
N ALA A 112 7.87 -3.37 17.31
CA ALA A 112 8.06 -2.14 16.55
C ALA A 112 7.12 -2.10 15.33
N GLN A 113 6.89 -0.87 14.83
CA GLN A 113 6.06 -0.63 13.64
C GLN A 113 6.72 0.42 12.74
N ALA A 114 6.70 0.22 11.41
CA ALA A 114 7.05 1.24 10.42
C ALA A 114 5.82 2.05 9.99
N VAL A 115 6.04 3.12 9.24
CA VAL A 115 4.98 3.93 8.61
C VAL A 115 4.88 3.57 7.15
N GLY A 116 3.66 3.37 6.63
CA GLY A 116 3.39 3.19 5.20
C GLY A 116 2.79 4.44 4.54
N ASN A 117 2.71 4.45 3.22
CA ASN A 117 2.19 5.60 2.47
C ASN A 117 0.69 5.82 2.72
N HIS A 118 -0.09 4.75 2.88
CA HIS A 118 -1.50 4.84 3.24
C HIS A 118 -1.73 5.22 4.70
N ASP A 119 -0.74 5.05 5.58
CA ASP A 119 -0.80 5.61 6.93
C ASP A 119 -0.68 7.14 6.86
N VAL A 120 0.28 7.67 6.08
CA VAL A 120 0.47 9.11 5.83
C VAL A 120 -0.76 9.72 5.13
N GLU A 121 -1.41 8.98 4.22
CA GLU A 121 -2.62 9.41 3.50
C GLU A 121 -3.75 9.82 4.44
N THR A 122 -3.83 9.25 5.63
CA THR A 122 -4.87 9.58 6.61
C THR A 122 -4.73 11.00 7.20
N GLY A 123 -3.56 11.63 7.07
CA GLY A 123 -3.26 12.97 7.59
C GLY A 123 -2.94 13.01 9.09
N HIS A 124 -2.30 14.10 9.49
CA HIS A 124 -1.81 14.32 10.87
C HIS A 124 -2.84 14.01 11.98
N ALA A 125 -4.08 14.40 11.79
CA ALA A 125 -5.12 14.16 12.81
C ALA A 125 -5.35 12.68 13.12
N VAL A 126 -5.04 11.78 12.18
CA VAL A 126 -5.21 10.34 12.33
C VAL A 126 -3.89 9.68 12.71
N TYR A 127 -2.83 9.84 11.90
CA TYR A 127 -1.60 9.09 12.17
C TYR A 127 -0.85 9.59 13.42
N ASP A 128 -0.88 10.88 13.77
CA ASP A 128 -0.26 11.35 15.01
C ASP A 128 -0.99 10.80 16.24
N LYS A 129 -2.33 10.72 16.18
CA LYS A 129 -3.13 10.07 17.21
C LYS A 129 -2.76 8.60 17.33
N TRP A 130 -2.76 7.85 16.20
CA TRP A 130 -2.37 6.45 16.16
C TRP A 130 -0.98 6.21 16.74
N ILE A 131 0.03 7.02 16.35
CA ILE A 131 1.38 6.96 16.91
C ILE A 131 1.36 7.15 18.43
N SER A 132 0.56 8.10 18.92
CA SER A 132 0.46 8.39 20.35
C SER A 132 -0.23 7.30 21.17
N GLU A 133 -1.06 6.47 20.55
CA GLU A 133 -1.80 5.37 21.19
C GLU A 133 -1.03 4.03 21.15
N LEU A 134 0.06 3.92 20.39
CA LEU A 134 0.87 2.72 20.30
C LEU A 134 1.80 2.54 21.51
N ASN A 135 1.91 1.31 21.99
CA ASN A 135 2.85 0.92 23.04
C ASN A 135 4.26 0.62 22.52
N CYS A 136 4.38 0.28 21.24
CA CYS A 136 5.66 0.03 20.59
C CYS A 136 6.17 1.28 19.86
N PRO A 137 7.49 1.39 19.60
CA PRO A 137 8.04 2.49 18.80
C PRO A 137 7.57 2.43 17.35
N VAL A 138 7.21 3.60 16.80
CA VAL A 138 7.00 3.79 15.36
C VAL A 138 8.30 4.27 14.73
N LEU A 139 8.67 3.67 13.60
CA LEU A 139 9.95 3.83 12.95
C LEU A 139 9.81 4.48 11.56
N GLY A 140 10.72 5.43 11.24
CA GLY A 140 10.74 6.12 9.95
C GLY A 140 12.01 6.94 9.80
N ALA A 141 13.11 6.26 9.50
CA ALA A 141 14.47 6.85 9.51
C ALA A 141 14.65 7.96 8.45
N ASN A 142 13.90 7.90 7.36
CA ASN A 142 13.94 8.85 6.26
C ASN A 142 12.75 9.83 6.23
N ILE A 143 11.89 9.82 7.25
CA ILE A 143 10.85 10.84 7.46
C ILE A 143 11.45 11.95 8.31
N ILE A 144 11.73 13.10 7.73
CA ILE A 144 12.48 14.17 8.39
C ILE A 144 11.56 15.35 8.74
N ASP A 145 11.59 15.75 9.98
CA ASP A 145 10.94 17.00 10.47
C ASP A 145 11.69 18.22 9.94
N ASN A 146 11.01 19.10 9.23
CA ASN A 146 11.58 20.28 8.56
C ASN A 146 12.11 21.34 9.52
N VAL A 147 11.65 21.35 10.77
CA VAL A 147 12.07 22.34 11.78
C VAL A 147 13.34 21.89 12.49
N THR A 148 13.40 20.63 12.86
CA THR A 148 14.52 20.08 13.65
C THR A 148 15.62 19.47 12.80
N GLY A 149 15.34 19.09 11.55
CA GLY A 149 16.24 18.32 10.69
C GLY A 149 16.51 16.90 11.21
N LYS A 150 15.69 16.40 12.12
CA LYS A 150 15.79 15.04 12.69
C LYS A 150 14.63 14.18 12.19
N PRO A 151 14.74 12.83 12.30
CA PRO A 151 13.60 11.97 12.00
C PRO A 151 12.35 12.37 12.81
N TYR A 152 11.21 12.41 12.12
CA TYR A 152 9.90 12.76 12.69
C TYR A 152 9.42 11.74 13.71
N VAL A 153 9.65 10.47 13.42
CA VAL A 153 9.48 9.34 14.35
C VAL A 153 10.86 8.72 14.63
N LYS A 154 10.94 7.67 15.45
CA LYS A 154 12.24 7.05 15.73
C LYS A 154 12.87 6.48 14.45
N PRO A 155 14.17 6.67 14.21
CA PRO A 155 14.84 6.08 13.04
C PRO A 155 15.03 4.56 13.17
N TYR A 156 15.26 4.09 14.39
CA TYR A 156 15.46 2.69 14.74
C TYR A 156 15.08 2.40 16.20
N THR A 157 15.03 1.14 16.54
CA THR A 157 14.93 0.65 17.92
C THR A 157 15.87 -0.51 18.15
N ILE A 158 16.32 -0.70 19.41
CA ILE A 158 17.09 -1.85 19.84
C ILE A 158 16.20 -2.74 20.70
N ILE A 159 16.05 -3.99 20.29
CA ILE A 159 15.32 -5.02 21.00
C ILE A 159 16.35 -6.00 21.59
N GLU A 160 16.36 -6.12 22.91
CA GLU A 160 17.27 -7.06 23.59
C GLU A 160 16.56 -8.36 23.94
N ARG A 161 17.15 -9.49 23.56
CA ARG A 161 16.66 -10.84 23.87
C ARG A 161 17.84 -11.73 24.26
N GLN A 162 17.84 -12.23 25.49
CA GLN A 162 18.90 -13.13 26.01
C GLN A 162 20.32 -12.58 25.79
N GLY A 163 20.51 -11.27 25.98
CA GLY A 163 21.82 -10.62 25.82
C GLY A 163 22.21 -10.33 24.36
N VAL A 164 21.32 -10.62 23.39
CA VAL A 164 21.50 -10.29 21.98
C VAL A 164 20.79 -8.97 21.67
N LYS A 165 21.47 -8.06 20.98
CA LYS A 165 20.92 -6.79 20.51
C LYS A 165 20.46 -6.93 19.06
N VAL A 166 19.17 -6.76 18.84
CA VAL A 166 18.54 -6.72 17.52
C VAL A 166 18.16 -5.27 17.21
N ALA A 167 18.80 -4.66 16.23
CA ALA A 167 18.42 -3.34 15.73
C ALA A 167 17.38 -3.49 14.63
N VAL A 168 16.31 -2.69 14.68
CA VAL A 168 15.30 -2.58 13.64
C VAL A 168 15.29 -1.14 13.13
N ILE A 169 15.61 -0.93 11.85
CA ILE A 169 15.59 0.37 11.17
C ILE A 169 14.35 0.43 10.28
N GLY A 170 13.44 1.37 10.56
CA GLY A 170 12.24 1.55 9.73
C GLY A 170 12.44 2.61 8.67
N MET A 171 11.94 2.37 7.46
CA MET A 171 11.92 3.37 6.37
C MET A 171 10.66 3.25 5.54
N ILE A 172 10.32 4.35 4.85
CA ILE A 172 9.18 4.47 3.95
C ILE A 172 9.65 4.89 2.55
N THR A 173 8.90 4.49 1.51
CA THR A 173 9.11 5.02 0.17
C THR A 173 9.14 6.55 0.17
N PRO A 174 10.12 7.19 -0.48
CA PRO A 174 10.20 8.65 -0.54
C PRO A 174 9.23 9.25 -1.58
N ALA A 175 8.47 8.44 -2.29
CA ALA A 175 7.57 8.88 -3.36
C ALA A 175 6.26 9.54 -2.88
N ILE A 176 6.05 9.66 -1.57
CA ILE A 176 4.87 10.27 -0.92
C ILE A 176 4.41 11.59 -1.59
N PRO A 177 5.30 12.57 -1.89
CA PRO A 177 4.90 13.83 -2.51
C PRO A 177 4.35 13.71 -3.95
N ASN A 178 4.49 12.53 -4.58
CA ASN A 178 3.91 12.31 -5.91
C ASN A 178 2.42 12.00 -5.86
N TRP A 179 1.94 11.48 -4.74
CA TRP A 179 0.57 10.98 -4.59
C TRP A 179 -0.26 11.82 -3.64
N LEU A 180 0.37 12.30 -2.55
CA LEU A 180 -0.34 12.93 -1.45
C LEU A 180 -0.12 14.45 -1.44
N HIS A 181 -1.20 15.17 -1.13
CA HIS A 181 -1.14 16.62 -0.92
C HIS A 181 -0.29 16.95 0.30
N GLU A 182 0.51 18.03 0.19
CA GLU A 182 1.44 18.48 1.24
C GLU A 182 0.78 18.65 2.62
N LYS A 183 -0.51 19.04 2.69
CA LYS A 183 -1.24 19.16 3.97
C LYS A 183 -1.23 17.89 4.80
N LEU A 184 -1.15 16.69 4.15
CA LEU A 184 -1.19 15.39 4.82
C LEU A 184 0.15 15.03 5.48
N TRP A 185 1.24 15.58 4.98
CA TRP A 185 2.60 15.38 5.47
C TRP A 185 3.31 16.71 5.75
N SER A 186 2.54 17.78 6.08
CA SER A 186 3.06 19.13 6.33
C SER A 186 4.11 19.12 7.43
N GLY A 187 5.18 19.92 7.26
CA GLY A 187 6.28 19.96 8.24
C GLY A 187 7.28 18.80 8.13
N MET A 188 7.11 17.89 7.19
CA MET A 188 8.03 16.78 6.93
C MET A 188 8.58 16.82 5.49
N HIS A 189 9.63 16.07 5.26
CA HIS A 189 10.06 15.63 3.92
C HIS A 189 10.61 14.21 4.01
N PHE A 190 10.75 13.56 2.85
CA PHE A 190 11.19 12.18 2.73
C PHE A 190 12.54 12.14 2.05
N GLU A 191 13.57 11.66 2.79
CA GLU A 191 14.91 11.48 2.24
C GLU A 191 14.99 10.21 1.39
N ASP A 192 15.96 10.21 0.47
CA ASP A 192 16.37 9.02 -0.28
C ASP A 192 16.69 7.86 0.66
N MET A 193 16.08 6.68 0.41
CA MET A 193 16.20 5.53 1.29
C MET A 193 17.62 5.00 1.36
N SER A 194 18.35 4.98 0.25
CA SER A 194 19.70 4.42 0.21
C SER A 194 20.69 5.23 1.05
N LYS A 195 20.55 6.56 1.05
CA LYS A 195 21.37 7.45 1.90
C LYS A 195 21.02 7.27 3.38
N SER A 196 19.72 7.24 3.70
CA SER A 196 19.28 7.01 5.08
C SER A 196 19.68 5.62 5.57
N ALA A 197 19.56 4.57 4.74
CA ALA A 197 20.00 3.22 5.07
C ALA A 197 21.50 3.16 5.42
N ALA A 198 22.35 3.75 4.57
CA ALA A 198 23.80 3.78 4.80
C ALA A 198 24.17 4.47 6.12
N LYS A 199 23.51 5.60 6.42
CA LYS A 199 23.72 6.34 7.67
C LYS A 199 23.31 5.54 8.90
N TRP A 200 22.10 5.00 8.90
CA TRP A 200 21.56 4.39 10.11
C TRP A 200 22.09 2.98 10.36
N VAL A 201 22.43 2.21 9.31
CA VAL A 201 23.09 0.92 9.48
C VAL A 201 24.49 1.08 10.08
N ASP A 202 25.21 2.14 9.72
CA ASP A 202 26.51 2.46 10.31
C ASP A 202 26.40 2.76 11.81
N ILE A 203 25.42 3.60 12.20
CA ILE A 203 25.15 3.94 13.60
C ILE A 203 24.82 2.69 14.41
N VAL A 204 23.85 1.87 13.97
CA VAL A 204 23.43 0.71 14.77
C VAL A 204 24.51 -0.37 14.86
N ARG A 205 25.40 -0.48 13.85
CA ARG A 205 26.52 -1.42 13.89
C ARG A 205 27.66 -0.94 14.76
N ASN A 206 28.04 0.33 14.62
CA ASN A 206 29.33 0.83 15.20
C ASN A 206 29.12 1.57 16.52
N GLU A 207 27.95 2.21 16.75
CA GLU A 207 27.70 2.93 18.01
C GLU A 207 26.87 2.08 18.96
N GLU A 208 25.77 1.45 18.48
CA GLU A 208 24.90 0.60 19.30
C GLU A 208 25.45 -0.82 19.49
N ASN A 209 26.38 -1.25 18.62
CA ASN A 209 26.94 -2.60 18.59
C ASN A 209 25.89 -3.69 18.44
N ALA A 210 24.96 -3.52 17.50
CA ALA A 210 23.90 -4.48 17.23
C ALA A 210 24.45 -5.79 16.66
N ASP A 211 24.02 -6.91 17.23
CA ASP A 211 24.37 -8.27 16.79
C ASP A 211 23.63 -8.65 15.51
N VAL A 212 22.36 -8.28 15.43
CA VAL A 212 21.48 -8.49 14.26
C VAL A 212 20.90 -7.14 13.85
N VAL A 213 20.91 -6.85 12.54
CA VAL A 213 20.31 -5.63 11.99
C VAL A 213 19.23 -5.99 10.97
N ILE A 214 18.05 -5.46 11.22
CA ILE A 214 16.84 -5.66 10.41
C ILE A 214 16.50 -4.33 9.74
N GLY A 215 16.30 -4.36 8.43
CA GLY A 215 15.54 -3.33 7.71
C GLY A 215 14.05 -3.67 7.77
N LEU A 216 13.23 -2.69 8.11
CA LEU A 216 11.77 -2.76 8.09
C LEU A 216 11.29 -1.67 7.11
N PHE A 217 11.17 -2.04 5.83
CA PHE A 217 11.08 -1.10 4.73
C PHE A 217 9.71 -1.12 4.07
N HIS A 218 8.94 -0.07 4.23
CA HIS A 218 7.72 0.12 3.45
C HIS A 218 8.07 0.71 2.07
N SER A 219 8.63 -0.14 1.21
CA SER A 219 9.10 0.13 -0.15
C SER A 219 9.22 -1.21 -0.88
N GLY A 220 8.75 -1.31 -2.12
CA GLY A 220 8.79 -2.53 -2.90
C GLY A 220 10.20 -2.98 -3.27
N TRP A 221 10.28 -4.11 -3.97
CA TRP A 221 11.56 -4.71 -4.34
C TRP A 221 12.39 -3.81 -5.24
N ASN A 222 11.85 -3.44 -6.39
CA ASN A 222 12.43 -2.52 -7.36
C ASN A 222 11.37 -2.01 -8.33
N GLY A 223 11.58 -0.85 -8.91
CA GLY A 223 10.66 -0.26 -9.90
C GLY A 223 9.98 1.00 -9.39
N GLY A 224 8.71 1.17 -9.78
CA GLY A 224 7.94 2.36 -9.42
C GLY A 224 8.50 3.66 -10.00
N ILE A 225 8.26 4.77 -9.32
CA ILE A 225 8.67 6.11 -9.73
C ILE A 225 10.18 6.27 -9.50
N SER A 226 10.91 6.65 -10.56
CA SER A 226 12.33 7.00 -10.46
C SER A 226 12.54 8.46 -10.83
N THR A 227 13.27 9.19 -9.99
CA THR A 227 13.59 10.60 -10.15
C THR A 227 15.10 10.83 -10.07
N LEU A 228 15.56 12.07 -10.22
CA LEU A 228 16.97 12.43 -9.97
C LEU A 228 17.34 12.39 -8.47
N HIS A 229 16.36 12.33 -7.58
CA HIS A 229 16.54 12.49 -6.13
C HIS A 229 16.28 11.21 -5.34
N TYR A 230 15.44 10.31 -5.84
CA TYR A 230 15.06 9.07 -5.18
C TYR A 230 14.41 8.09 -6.17
N ASN A 231 14.32 6.84 -5.77
CA ASN A 231 13.46 5.82 -6.36
C ASN A 231 12.35 5.44 -5.38
N GLU A 232 11.19 5.05 -5.89
CA GLU A 232 10.06 4.59 -5.08
C GLU A 232 10.39 3.29 -4.38
N ASP A 233 10.88 2.29 -5.15
CA ASP A 233 11.19 0.96 -4.69
C ASP A 233 12.70 0.72 -4.72
N GLU A 234 13.34 0.71 -3.54
CA GLU A 234 14.80 0.61 -3.41
C GLU A 234 15.28 -0.59 -2.59
N THR A 235 14.40 -1.51 -2.19
CA THR A 235 14.78 -2.62 -1.31
C THR A 235 15.89 -3.48 -1.91
N GLU A 236 15.81 -3.85 -3.20
CA GLU A 236 16.86 -4.62 -3.87
C GLU A 236 18.19 -3.88 -3.90
N TYR A 237 18.15 -2.58 -4.24
CA TYR A 237 19.36 -1.78 -4.31
C TYR A 237 20.07 -1.71 -2.94
N ILE A 238 19.32 -1.46 -1.87
CA ILE A 238 19.83 -1.37 -0.50
C ILE A 238 20.40 -2.74 -0.08
N ALA A 239 19.66 -3.82 -0.28
CA ALA A 239 20.10 -5.15 0.09
C ALA A 239 21.44 -5.56 -0.57
N ARG A 240 21.65 -5.15 -1.83
CA ARG A 240 22.87 -5.50 -2.60
C ARG A 240 24.03 -4.55 -2.37
N ASN A 241 23.78 -3.26 -2.17
CA ASN A 241 24.83 -2.24 -2.24
C ASN A 241 25.19 -1.63 -0.87
N ILE A 242 24.33 -1.74 0.14
CA ILE A 242 24.55 -1.18 1.46
C ILE A 242 24.80 -2.32 2.46
N PRO A 243 26.06 -2.57 2.84
CA PRO A 243 26.40 -3.66 3.75
C PRO A 243 25.92 -3.34 5.17
N GLY A 244 25.69 -4.39 5.94
CA GLY A 244 25.36 -4.26 7.37
C GLY A 244 23.96 -4.76 7.74
N PHE A 245 23.04 -4.91 6.82
CA PHE A 245 21.77 -5.60 7.06
C PHE A 245 21.95 -7.12 7.05
N ASP A 246 21.25 -7.80 7.96
CA ASP A 246 21.16 -9.26 8.02
C ASP A 246 19.84 -9.76 7.42
N ILE A 247 18.74 -9.02 7.69
CA ILE A 247 17.40 -9.30 7.22
C ILE A 247 16.80 -7.98 6.74
N ILE A 248 16.05 -8.02 5.65
CA ILE A 248 15.17 -6.93 5.24
C ILE A 248 13.77 -7.50 5.07
N PHE A 249 12.85 -7.06 5.93
CA PHE A 249 11.43 -7.20 5.72
C PHE A 249 10.94 -6.00 4.92
N PHE A 250 10.08 -6.25 3.93
CA PHE A 250 9.61 -5.18 3.06
C PHE A 250 8.19 -5.44 2.56
N GLY A 251 7.55 -4.43 1.94
CA GLY A 251 6.17 -4.48 1.45
C GLY A 251 5.91 -3.38 0.43
N HIS A 252 4.72 -2.77 0.44
CA HIS A 252 4.28 -1.70 -0.46
C HIS A 252 3.83 -2.19 -1.85
N ASP A 253 4.60 -3.07 -2.49
CA ASP A 253 4.28 -3.55 -3.85
C ASP A 253 3.26 -4.70 -3.86
N HIS A 254 2.85 -5.20 -2.68
CA HIS A 254 1.88 -6.28 -2.47
C HIS A 254 2.27 -7.61 -3.12
N ASN A 255 3.54 -7.82 -3.42
CA ASN A 255 4.04 -9.05 -4.04
C ASN A 255 4.65 -9.97 -2.99
N LYS A 256 4.42 -11.28 -3.14
CA LYS A 256 5.12 -12.25 -2.33
C LYS A 256 6.55 -12.41 -2.82
N ARG A 257 7.52 -12.23 -1.92
CA ARG A 257 8.93 -12.45 -2.24
C ARG A 257 9.69 -13.09 -1.10
N GLU A 258 10.46 -14.10 -1.46
CA GLU A 258 11.36 -14.83 -0.57
C GLU A 258 12.68 -15.00 -1.29
N VAL A 259 13.72 -14.25 -0.91
CA VAL A 259 15.00 -14.25 -1.60
C VAL A 259 16.16 -14.00 -0.64
N VAL A 260 17.29 -14.62 -0.91
CA VAL A 260 18.59 -14.28 -0.28
C VAL A 260 19.48 -13.67 -1.34
N VAL A 261 20.02 -12.50 -1.08
CA VAL A 261 20.95 -11.81 -1.97
C VAL A 261 22.32 -11.64 -1.32
N LYS A 262 23.35 -11.50 -2.14
CA LYS A 262 24.69 -11.11 -1.67
C LYS A 262 24.80 -9.59 -1.68
N ASN A 263 25.24 -9.00 -0.56
CA ASN A 263 25.57 -7.59 -0.49
C ASN A 263 26.99 -7.30 -1.04
N SER A 264 27.39 -6.04 -1.03
CA SER A 264 28.72 -5.60 -1.51
C SER A 264 29.91 -6.21 -0.75
N ASP A 265 29.70 -6.68 0.49
CA ASP A 265 30.70 -7.43 1.28
C ASP A 265 30.64 -8.94 1.05
N ASN A 266 29.87 -9.41 0.06
CA ASN A 266 29.62 -10.81 -0.24
C ASN A 266 28.98 -11.61 0.92
N LYS A 267 28.23 -10.92 1.80
CA LYS A 267 27.43 -11.53 2.88
C LYS A 267 26.00 -11.73 2.43
N ASP A 268 25.36 -12.77 2.95
CA ASP A 268 23.95 -13.04 2.71
C ASP A 268 23.06 -12.02 3.43
N VAL A 269 22.03 -11.53 2.73
CA VAL A 269 20.93 -10.73 3.27
C VAL A 269 19.63 -11.45 2.92
N LEU A 270 18.86 -11.85 3.92
CA LEU A 270 17.53 -12.44 3.75
C LEU A 270 16.53 -11.32 3.50
N CYS A 271 15.76 -11.39 2.40
CA CYS A 271 14.72 -10.41 2.07
C CYS A 271 13.37 -11.13 1.94
N LEU A 272 12.37 -10.67 2.68
CA LEU A 272 11.03 -11.26 2.73
C LEU A 272 9.96 -10.19 2.60
N ASP A 273 8.95 -10.46 1.75
CA ASP A 273 7.73 -9.67 1.58
C ASP A 273 6.52 -10.59 1.69
N PRO A 274 5.65 -10.45 2.71
CA PRO A 274 4.50 -11.31 2.93
C PRO A 274 3.30 -10.95 2.04
N SER A 275 3.43 -10.01 1.11
CA SER A 275 2.30 -9.43 0.37
C SER A 275 1.36 -8.65 1.30
N CYS A 276 0.05 -8.68 1.07
CA CYS A 276 -0.90 -7.84 1.77
C CYS A 276 -2.04 -8.61 2.47
N ASN A 277 -2.89 -7.87 3.18
CA ASN A 277 -4.15 -8.34 3.79
C ASN A 277 -3.96 -9.45 4.83
N ALA A 278 -2.79 -9.55 5.47
CA ALA A 278 -2.47 -10.56 6.48
C ALA A 278 -2.79 -12.00 6.03
N MET A 279 -2.58 -12.30 4.73
CA MET A 279 -2.71 -13.65 4.16
C MET A 279 -1.49 -14.50 4.52
N TYR A 280 -0.33 -13.87 4.52
CA TYR A 280 0.96 -14.44 4.86
C TYR A 280 1.61 -13.60 5.95
N VAL A 281 2.59 -14.18 6.61
CA VAL A 281 3.55 -13.46 7.45
C VAL A 281 4.96 -13.82 6.99
N ALA A 282 5.88 -12.87 7.05
CA ALA A 282 7.29 -13.17 6.91
C ALA A 282 7.79 -13.78 8.23
N ASP A 283 8.50 -14.88 8.14
CA ASP A 283 8.87 -15.74 9.25
C ASP A 283 10.35 -16.07 9.17
N ALA A 284 11.17 -15.42 10.00
CA ALA A 284 12.61 -15.61 10.04
C ALA A 284 13.07 -16.32 11.32
N ASP A 285 13.96 -17.30 11.15
CA ASP A 285 14.69 -17.99 12.22
C ASP A 285 16.11 -17.45 12.29
N VAL A 286 16.51 -16.92 13.45
CA VAL A 286 17.85 -16.42 13.71
C VAL A 286 18.47 -17.24 14.83
N ARG A 287 19.47 -18.05 14.48
CA ARG A 287 20.25 -18.84 15.44
C ARG A 287 21.61 -18.21 15.65
N LEU A 288 21.91 -17.85 16.88
CA LEU A 288 23.13 -17.20 17.29
C LEU A 288 23.92 -18.11 18.23
N THR A 289 25.23 -18.21 18.02
CA THR A 289 26.13 -18.87 18.94
C THR A 289 26.94 -17.81 19.68
N LEU A 290 26.81 -17.80 21.00
CA LEU A 290 27.53 -16.87 21.87
C LEU A 290 28.71 -17.59 22.53
N LYS A 291 29.83 -16.89 22.64
CA LYS A 291 30.99 -17.30 23.41
C LYS A 291 31.38 -16.15 24.32
N ASP A 292 31.37 -16.41 25.62
CA ASP A 292 31.62 -15.40 26.65
C ASP A 292 30.76 -14.13 26.48
N GLY A 293 29.47 -14.33 26.17
CA GLY A 293 28.47 -13.26 25.96
C GLY A 293 28.57 -12.51 24.64
N LYS A 294 29.46 -12.92 23.70
CA LYS A 294 29.61 -12.30 22.38
C LYS A 294 29.16 -13.24 21.28
N VAL A 295 28.43 -12.73 20.32
CA VAL A 295 28.02 -13.48 19.13
C VAL A 295 29.25 -13.81 18.29
N VAL A 296 29.48 -15.11 18.04
CA VAL A 296 30.62 -15.63 17.26
C VAL A 296 30.18 -16.34 15.98
N ASP A 297 28.94 -16.77 15.91
CA ASP A 297 28.33 -17.34 14.68
C ASP A 297 26.88 -16.98 14.61
N LYS A 298 26.38 -16.78 13.38
CA LYS A 298 25.02 -16.38 13.08
C LYS A 298 24.50 -17.15 11.86
N LYS A 299 23.35 -17.80 12.01
CA LYS A 299 22.64 -18.49 10.93
C LYS A 299 21.23 -17.93 10.83
N ILE A 300 20.87 -17.47 9.64
CA ILE A 300 19.58 -16.86 9.34
C ILE A 300 18.94 -17.62 8.21
N SER A 301 17.66 -17.92 8.37
CA SER A 301 16.80 -18.48 7.33
C SER A 301 15.39 -17.93 7.50
N GLY A 302 14.59 -17.97 6.46
CA GLY A 302 13.22 -17.49 6.55
C GLY A 302 12.37 -18.00 5.41
N ARG A 303 11.09 -17.74 5.52
CA ARG A 303 10.06 -18.14 4.56
C ARG A 303 8.83 -17.26 4.73
N LEU A 304 7.90 -17.38 3.78
CA LEU A 304 6.54 -16.86 3.94
C LEU A 304 5.64 -17.97 4.48
N THR A 305 4.93 -17.68 5.56
CA THR A 305 3.99 -18.63 6.18
C THR A 305 2.55 -18.23 5.87
N ASP A 306 1.82 -19.10 5.17
CA ASP A 306 0.38 -18.95 4.88
C ASP A 306 -0.42 -19.09 6.17
N VAL A 307 -0.97 -17.98 6.68
CA VAL A 307 -1.82 -17.97 7.87
C VAL A 307 -3.31 -18.00 7.55
N SER A 308 -3.67 -17.86 6.27
CA SER A 308 -5.06 -17.83 5.82
C SER A 308 -5.86 -19.09 6.16
N LYS A 309 -5.17 -20.22 6.35
CA LYS A 309 -5.75 -21.52 6.69
C LYS A 309 -5.74 -21.83 8.19
N MET A 310 -5.15 -20.97 9.00
CA MET A 310 -5.13 -21.15 10.46
C MET A 310 -6.50 -20.90 11.07
N SER A 311 -6.76 -21.52 12.23
CA SER A 311 -7.97 -21.25 12.98
C SER A 311 -8.01 -19.78 13.44
N ILE A 312 -9.20 -19.27 13.62
CA ILE A 312 -9.43 -17.93 14.15
C ILE A 312 -9.18 -17.95 15.66
N ASP A 313 -8.50 -16.93 16.17
CA ASP A 313 -8.31 -16.74 17.60
C ASP A 313 -9.58 -16.16 18.24
N ASN A 314 -10.29 -16.98 19.03
CA ASN A 314 -11.52 -16.56 19.68
C ASN A 314 -11.29 -15.52 20.79
N ASP A 315 -10.12 -15.50 21.44
CA ASP A 315 -9.79 -14.47 22.44
C ASP A 315 -9.65 -13.10 21.76
N PHE A 316 -8.98 -13.06 20.57
CA PHE A 316 -8.91 -11.87 19.73
C PHE A 316 -10.32 -11.38 19.35
N ILE A 317 -11.16 -12.27 18.80
CA ILE A 317 -12.52 -11.91 18.40
C ILE A 317 -13.32 -11.36 19.60
N SER A 318 -13.21 -12.00 20.77
CA SER A 318 -13.90 -11.56 21.97
C SER A 318 -13.43 -10.20 22.47
N ALA A 319 -12.12 -9.92 22.42
CA ALA A 319 -11.54 -8.64 22.83
C ALA A 319 -12.04 -7.48 21.95
N PHE A 320 -12.20 -7.71 20.64
CA PHE A 320 -12.54 -6.68 19.66
C PHE A 320 -13.96 -6.78 19.09
N THR A 321 -14.85 -7.52 19.75
CA THR A 321 -16.27 -7.64 19.33
C THR A 321 -16.93 -6.27 19.19
N HIS A 322 -16.65 -5.34 20.11
CA HIS A 322 -17.23 -4.00 20.09
C HIS A 322 -16.85 -3.20 18.83
N VAL A 323 -15.60 -3.34 18.33
CA VAL A 323 -15.15 -2.75 17.07
C VAL A 323 -15.88 -3.39 15.89
N SER A 324 -15.84 -4.73 15.82
CA SER A 324 -16.48 -5.50 14.74
C SER A 324 -17.97 -5.21 14.61
N ASP A 325 -18.71 -5.16 15.73
CA ASP A 325 -20.15 -4.93 15.74
C ASP A 325 -20.50 -3.49 15.33
N SER A 326 -19.69 -2.51 15.77
CA SER A 326 -19.84 -1.12 15.37
C SER A 326 -19.62 -0.94 13.86
N VAL A 327 -18.58 -1.57 13.31
CA VAL A 327 -18.29 -1.54 11.87
C VAL A 327 -19.40 -2.24 11.08
N LYS A 328 -19.87 -3.41 11.52
CA LYS A 328 -21.01 -4.11 10.89
C LYS A 328 -22.26 -3.23 10.85
N SER A 329 -22.56 -2.54 11.94
CA SER A 329 -23.70 -1.60 11.98
C SER A 329 -23.50 -0.46 10.99
N PHE A 330 -22.29 0.09 10.88
CA PHE A 330 -21.96 1.16 9.96
C PHE A 330 -22.10 0.73 8.49
N ILE A 331 -21.50 -0.40 8.10
CA ILE A 331 -21.50 -0.86 6.71
C ILE A 331 -22.88 -1.31 6.22
N ASN A 332 -23.71 -1.81 7.13
CA ASN A 332 -25.08 -2.25 6.81
C ASN A 332 -26.10 -1.10 6.82
N ARG A 333 -25.67 0.12 7.09
CA ARG A 333 -26.55 1.29 7.02
C ARG A 333 -27.03 1.51 5.59
N ARG A 334 -28.34 1.44 5.37
CA ARG A 334 -28.98 1.76 4.09
C ARG A 334 -28.81 3.24 3.77
N ILE A 335 -28.38 3.56 2.53
CA ILE A 335 -28.16 4.93 2.05
C ILE A 335 -29.00 5.30 0.83
N GLY A 336 -29.59 4.32 0.15
CA GLY A 336 -30.42 4.53 -1.04
C GLY A 336 -30.88 3.23 -1.66
N GLU A 337 -31.30 3.30 -2.90
CA GLU A 337 -31.72 2.17 -3.73
C GLU A 337 -31.16 2.35 -5.14
N ILE A 338 -30.83 1.25 -5.82
CA ILE A 338 -30.43 1.22 -7.23
C ILE A 338 -31.32 0.28 -8.02
N THR A 339 -31.81 0.75 -9.18
CA THR A 339 -32.84 0.02 -9.97
C THR A 339 -32.28 -1.13 -10.80
N GLU A 340 -30.96 -1.15 -11.06
CA GLU A 340 -30.25 -2.18 -11.83
C GLU A 340 -28.88 -2.42 -11.23
N SER A 341 -28.35 -3.65 -11.37
CA SER A 341 -26.96 -3.94 -10.96
C SER A 341 -25.96 -3.25 -11.89
N ILE A 342 -24.85 -2.76 -11.33
CA ILE A 342 -23.75 -2.15 -12.08
C ILE A 342 -22.44 -2.88 -11.79
N HIS A 343 -21.62 -3.07 -12.83
CA HIS A 343 -20.40 -3.87 -12.80
C HIS A 343 -19.19 -3.03 -13.18
N THR A 344 -18.11 -3.09 -12.38
CA THR A 344 -16.85 -2.40 -12.69
C THR A 344 -16.21 -2.93 -13.96
N SER A 345 -16.30 -4.25 -14.21
CA SER A 345 -15.77 -4.91 -15.41
C SER A 345 -16.24 -4.26 -16.71
N ASP A 346 -17.46 -3.69 -16.74
CA ASP A 346 -17.95 -2.98 -17.93
C ASP A 346 -17.17 -1.71 -18.24
N SER A 347 -16.55 -1.09 -17.22
CA SER A 347 -15.84 0.18 -17.36
C SER A 347 -14.56 0.08 -18.18
N PHE A 348 -14.02 -1.13 -18.35
CA PHE A 348 -12.81 -1.35 -19.14
C PHE A 348 -13.08 -1.32 -20.65
N PHE A 349 -14.33 -1.49 -21.09
CA PHE A 349 -14.70 -1.73 -22.48
C PHE A 349 -15.54 -0.63 -23.12
N GLY A 350 -15.73 0.51 -22.45
CA GLY A 350 -16.53 1.61 -22.99
C GLY A 350 -17.28 2.37 -21.91
N SER A 351 -18.15 3.29 -22.33
CA SER A 351 -19.12 3.93 -21.43
C SER A 351 -19.92 2.87 -20.68
N SER A 352 -19.95 2.93 -19.36
CA SER A 352 -20.58 1.92 -18.50
C SER A 352 -21.43 2.56 -17.43
N THR A 353 -22.46 1.84 -16.97
CA THR A 353 -23.33 2.33 -15.88
C THR A 353 -22.55 2.55 -14.58
N PHE A 354 -21.44 1.83 -14.36
CA PHE A 354 -20.60 1.97 -13.17
C PHE A 354 -19.80 3.28 -13.21
N SER A 355 -18.93 3.47 -14.21
CA SER A 355 -18.11 4.68 -14.32
C SER A 355 -18.94 5.93 -14.55
N ASP A 356 -19.99 5.82 -15.37
CA ASP A 356 -20.88 6.94 -15.70
C ASP A 356 -21.69 7.42 -14.49
N LEU A 357 -22.02 6.53 -13.54
CA LEU A 357 -22.63 6.93 -12.27
C LEU A 357 -21.67 7.82 -11.49
N ILE A 358 -20.40 7.42 -11.35
CA ILE A 358 -19.39 8.23 -10.63
C ILE A 358 -19.20 9.57 -11.31
N HIS A 359 -19.05 9.59 -12.64
CA HIS A 359 -18.94 10.83 -13.41
C HIS A 359 -20.13 11.77 -13.20
N GLN A 360 -21.37 11.24 -13.28
CA GLN A 360 -22.57 12.04 -13.07
C GLN A 360 -22.66 12.61 -11.65
N LEU A 361 -22.26 11.82 -10.64
CA LEU A 361 -22.21 12.28 -9.25
C LEU A 361 -21.16 13.38 -9.08
N GLN A 362 -19.95 13.19 -9.60
CA GLN A 362 -18.87 14.21 -9.55
C GLN A 362 -19.30 15.52 -10.21
N LEU A 363 -19.88 15.47 -11.40
CA LEU A 363 -20.38 16.66 -12.11
C LEU A 363 -21.53 17.34 -11.34
N SER A 364 -22.45 16.56 -10.76
CA SER A 364 -23.57 17.08 -9.95
C SER A 364 -23.08 17.77 -8.67
N ILE A 365 -22.08 17.21 -8.01
CA ILE A 365 -21.51 17.73 -6.75
C ILE A 365 -20.76 19.04 -7.00
N THR A 366 -19.99 19.12 -8.10
CA THR A 366 -19.01 20.20 -8.30
C THR A 366 -19.46 21.28 -9.30
N GLY A 367 -20.38 20.96 -10.19
CA GLY A 367 -20.73 21.84 -11.33
C GLY A 367 -19.57 22.04 -12.31
N ALA A 368 -18.63 21.09 -12.40
CA ALA A 368 -17.55 21.11 -13.36
C ALA A 368 -18.05 20.85 -14.79
N ASP A 369 -17.25 21.25 -15.79
CA ASP A 369 -17.57 21.05 -17.21
C ASP A 369 -17.27 19.60 -17.65
N ILE A 370 -16.19 19.01 -17.11
CA ILE A 370 -15.64 17.70 -17.48
C ILE A 370 -15.31 16.93 -16.19
N SER A 371 -15.47 15.62 -16.23
CA SER A 371 -15.11 14.70 -15.13
C SER A 371 -14.14 13.65 -15.62
N PHE A 372 -13.05 13.41 -14.88
CA PHE A 372 -12.17 12.26 -15.05
C PHE A 372 -12.36 11.26 -13.92
N ASN A 373 -12.36 9.97 -14.26
CA ASN A 373 -12.43 8.88 -13.29
C ASN A 373 -11.91 7.57 -13.88
N ALA A 374 -11.19 6.80 -13.07
CA ALA A 374 -10.75 5.44 -13.38
C ALA A 374 -11.58 4.39 -12.63
N PRO A 375 -11.67 3.14 -13.13
CA PRO A 375 -12.24 2.02 -12.37
C PRO A 375 -11.24 1.61 -11.27
N LEU A 376 -11.49 2.06 -10.03
CA LEU A 376 -10.59 1.83 -8.88
C LEU A 376 -10.65 0.41 -8.33
N THR A 377 -11.72 -0.32 -8.64
CA THR A 377 -11.91 -1.73 -8.29
C THR A 377 -11.96 -2.54 -9.58
N PHE A 378 -11.33 -3.72 -9.60
CA PHE A 378 -11.23 -4.51 -10.83
C PHE A 378 -12.53 -5.21 -11.20
N ASP A 379 -13.12 -5.95 -10.26
CA ASP A 379 -14.33 -6.74 -10.47
C ASP A 379 -15.26 -6.61 -9.26
N ALA A 380 -15.96 -5.50 -9.18
CA ALA A 380 -16.94 -5.25 -8.15
C ALA A 380 -18.34 -5.08 -8.75
N VAL A 381 -19.35 -5.46 -7.96
CA VAL A 381 -20.76 -5.35 -8.32
C VAL A 381 -21.51 -4.60 -7.24
N VAL A 382 -22.23 -3.53 -7.62
CA VAL A 382 -23.30 -2.97 -6.80
C VAL A 382 -24.61 -3.57 -7.29
N HIS A 383 -25.21 -4.41 -6.47
CA HIS A 383 -26.39 -5.16 -6.85
C HIS A 383 -27.65 -4.30 -6.84
N LYS A 384 -28.58 -4.60 -7.76
CA LYS A 384 -29.94 -4.05 -7.75
C LYS A 384 -30.60 -4.21 -6.37
N GLY A 385 -31.25 -3.17 -5.89
CA GLY A 385 -31.96 -3.13 -4.61
C GLY A 385 -31.41 -2.06 -3.68
N ASP A 386 -31.43 -2.32 -2.38
CA ASP A 386 -30.92 -1.38 -1.38
C ASP A 386 -29.41 -1.18 -1.52
N ILE A 387 -28.98 0.08 -1.52
CA ILE A 387 -27.57 0.47 -1.43
C ILE A 387 -27.24 0.64 0.04
N HIS A 388 -26.19 -0.03 0.50
CA HIS A 388 -25.66 0.09 1.85
C HIS A 388 -24.28 0.79 1.85
N MET A 389 -23.79 1.14 3.02
CA MET A 389 -22.52 1.84 3.15
C MET A 389 -21.33 1.03 2.62
N ASN A 390 -21.36 -0.31 2.70
CA ASN A 390 -20.31 -1.17 2.11
C ASN A 390 -20.22 -1.02 0.58
N ASP A 391 -21.35 -0.80 -0.12
CA ASP A 391 -21.35 -0.61 -1.57
C ASP A 391 -20.58 0.64 -1.99
N MET A 392 -20.45 1.62 -1.07
CA MET A 392 -19.65 2.82 -1.33
C MET A 392 -18.17 2.54 -1.42
N PHE A 393 -17.66 1.50 -0.73
CA PHE A 393 -16.28 1.05 -0.85
C PHE A 393 -16.03 0.28 -2.15
N LYS A 394 -17.07 -0.37 -2.71
CA LYS A 394 -17.03 -0.96 -4.05
C LYS A 394 -17.03 0.12 -5.13
N LEU A 395 -17.87 1.13 -4.96
CA LEU A 395 -18.01 2.24 -5.91
C LEU A 395 -16.76 3.13 -5.90
N TYR A 396 -16.22 3.44 -4.70
CA TYR A 396 -15.03 4.28 -4.55
C TYR A 396 -14.15 3.80 -3.38
N ARG A 397 -13.02 3.17 -3.71
CA ARG A 397 -12.19 2.42 -2.75
C ARG A 397 -11.32 3.29 -1.85
N TYR A 398 -10.74 4.39 -2.36
CA TYR A 398 -9.73 5.19 -1.69
C TYR A 398 -10.29 6.43 -0.99
N GLU A 399 -9.53 6.99 -0.05
CA GLU A 399 -9.87 8.18 0.74
C GLU A 399 -9.44 9.48 0.03
N ASN A 400 -9.57 9.56 -1.29
CA ASN A 400 -9.19 10.75 -2.05
C ASN A 400 -10.19 11.90 -1.88
N ASP A 401 -9.68 13.13 -1.78
CA ASP A 401 -10.48 14.35 -1.89
C ASP A 401 -10.97 14.56 -3.33
N ILE A 402 -12.05 15.34 -3.50
CA ILE A 402 -12.50 15.83 -4.80
C ILE A 402 -11.76 17.14 -5.10
N TYR A 403 -11.08 17.21 -6.26
CA TYR A 403 -10.51 18.43 -6.78
C TYR A 403 -11.26 18.89 -8.03
N VAL A 404 -11.39 20.22 -8.19
CA VAL A 404 -11.72 20.83 -9.48
C VAL A 404 -10.51 21.63 -9.93
N MET A 405 -10.00 21.32 -11.12
CA MET A 405 -8.83 21.95 -11.70
C MET A 405 -9.20 22.72 -12.97
N ARG A 406 -8.41 23.75 -13.31
CA ARG A 406 -8.49 24.42 -14.61
C ARG A 406 -7.51 23.76 -15.56
N LEU A 407 -8.02 23.14 -16.62
CA LEU A 407 -7.23 22.56 -17.70
C LEU A 407 -7.64 23.17 -19.03
N THR A 408 -6.70 23.34 -19.94
CA THR A 408 -7.01 23.67 -21.34
C THR A 408 -7.56 22.44 -22.05
N GLY A 409 -8.28 22.64 -23.15
CA GLY A 409 -8.79 21.52 -23.95
C GLY A 409 -7.64 20.64 -24.49
N ASP A 410 -6.49 21.21 -24.84
CA ASP A 410 -5.31 20.43 -25.25
C ASP A 410 -4.77 19.56 -24.09
N GLU A 411 -4.71 20.12 -22.87
CA GLU A 411 -4.34 19.35 -21.67
C GLU A 411 -5.34 18.23 -21.38
N VAL A 412 -6.65 18.47 -21.55
CA VAL A 412 -7.70 17.44 -21.43
C VAL A 412 -7.49 16.30 -22.44
N ARG A 413 -7.26 16.64 -23.71
CA ARG A 413 -7.00 15.64 -24.76
C ARG A 413 -5.75 14.82 -24.45
N LYS A 414 -4.65 15.48 -24.13
CA LYS A 414 -3.37 14.82 -23.82
C LYS A 414 -3.42 13.95 -22.57
N HIS A 415 -4.19 14.34 -21.57
CA HIS A 415 -4.46 13.50 -20.39
C HIS A 415 -5.13 12.19 -20.79
N LEU A 416 -6.17 12.27 -21.63
CA LEU A 416 -6.87 11.10 -22.14
C LEU A 416 -5.99 10.24 -23.05
N GLU A 417 -5.16 10.86 -23.92
CA GLU A 417 -4.19 10.12 -24.76
C GLU A 417 -3.31 9.24 -23.89
N MET A 418 -2.66 9.81 -22.87
CA MET A 418 -1.79 9.04 -21.98
C MET A 418 -2.57 7.97 -21.19
N SER A 419 -3.81 8.24 -20.81
CA SER A 419 -4.67 7.24 -20.16
C SER A 419 -4.88 6.04 -21.09
N TYR A 420 -5.30 6.28 -22.32
CA TYR A 420 -5.57 5.21 -23.27
C TYR A 420 -4.31 4.53 -23.80
N ASP A 421 -3.16 5.20 -23.87
CA ASP A 421 -1.86 4.61 -24.19
C ASP A 421 -1.42 3.56 -23.15
N GLN A 422 -1.83 3.75 -21.87
CA GLN A 422 -1.60 2.76 -20.82
C GLN A 422 -2.64 1.65 -20.79
N TRP A 423 -3.83 1.89 -21.32
CA TRP A 423 -5.01 1.04 -21.17
C TRP A 423 -5.20 0.09 -22.34
N VAL A 424 -5.12 0.62 -23.58
CA VAL A 424 -5.46 -0.12 -24.79
C VAL A 424 -4.25 -0.35 -25.70
N ASN A 425 -4.28 -1.48 -26.38
CA ASN A 425 -3.29 -1.85 -27.37
C ASN A 425 -3.40 -0.96 -28.63
N THR A 426 -2.34 -0.90 -29.43
CA THR A 426 -2.39 -0.44 -30.81
C THR A 426 -2.61 -1.64 -31.71
N MET A 427 -3.87 -1.88 -32.08
CA MET A 427 -4.24 -3.04 -32.86
C MET A 427 -3.73 -2.95 -34.31
N GLN A 428 -3.14 -4.03 -34.80
CA GLN A 428 -2.68 -4.20 -36.18
C GLN A 428 -3.64 -5.09 -36.99
N SER A 429 -4.52 -5.79 -36.30
CA SER A 429 -5.47 -6.76 -36.83
C SER A 429 -6.71 -6.84 -35.93
N PRO A 430 -7.89 -7.16 -36.48
CA PRO A 430 -9.09 -7.40 -35.66
C PRO A 430 -8.97 -8.60 -34.72
N ASP A 431 -7.95 -9.45 -34.90
CA ASP A 431 -7.68 -10.60 -34.04
C ASP A 431 -6.82 -10.25 -32.81
N ASP A 432 -6.26 -9.04 -32.75
CA ASP A 432 -5.46 -8.58 -31.62
C ASP A 432 -6.33 -8.34 -30.38
N HIS A 433 -5.72 -8.41 -29.19
CA HIS A 433 -6.35 -7.93 -27.96
C HIS A 433 -6.55 -6.42 -28.02
N ILE A 434 -7.71 -5.92 -27.54
CA ILE A 434 -7.94 -4.49 -27.41
C ILE A 434 -7.28 -3.94 -26.14
N MET A 435 -7.23 -4.75 -25.07
CA MET A 435 -6.55 -4.37 -23.84
C MET A 435 -5.03 -4.52 -23.98
N LEU A 436 -4.28 -3.60 -23.39
CA LEU A 436 -2.82 -3.68 -23.33
C LEU A 436 -2.41 -4.65 -22.21
N LEU A 437 -2.23 -5.92 -22.60
CA LEU A 437 -1.94 -7.02 -21.69
C LEU A 437 -0.43 -7.30 -21.58
N ASP A 438 0.01 -7.81 -20.42
CA ASP A 438 1.37 -8.33 -20.25
C ASP A 438 1.43 -9.80 -20.74
N PRO A 439 2.22 -10.11 -21.77
CA PRO A 439 2.33 -11.47 -22.27
C PRO A 439 3.00 -12.45 -21.29
N LYS A 440 3.61 -11.94 -20.21
CA LYS A 440 4.24 -12.72 -19.14
C LYS A 440 3.36 -12.87 -17.91
N ALA A 441 2.17 -12.27 -17.91
CA ALA A 441 1.27 -12.35 -16.78
C ALA A 441 0.90 -13.80 -16.44
N VAL A 442 0.85 -14.08 -15.14
CA VAL A 442 0.38 -15.38 -14.64
C VAL A 442 -1.15 -15.33 -14.55
N HIS A 443 -1.82 -16.32 -15.16
CA HIS A 443 -3.29 -16.37 -15.31
C HIS A 443 -4.07 -16.63 -14.01
N ASP A 444 -3.42 -16.72 -12.85
CA ASP A 444 -4.07 -16.90 -11.55
C ASP A 444 -4.62 -15.58 -10.94
N ASN A 445 -4.24 -14.45 -11.53
CA ASN A 445 -4.77 -13.14 -11.16
C ASN A 445 -5.02 -12.29 -12.41
N GLN A 446 -6.28 -12.25 -12.87
CA GLN A 446 -6.67 -11.55 -14.10
C GLN A 446 -6.37 -10.05 -14.07
N ARG A 447 -6.41 -9.40 -12.90
CA ARG A 447 -6.03 -7.98 -12.79
C ARG A 447 -4.57 -7.76 -13.21
N ASN A 448 -3.68 -8.68 -12.86
CA ASN A 448 -2.26 -8.61 -13.19
C ASN A 448 -1.97 -8.96 -14.67
N MET A 449 -2.97 -9.33 -15.45
CA MET A 449 -2.82 -9.49 -16.90
C MET A 449 -2.67 -8.15 -17.63
N PHE A 450 -3.13 -7.04 -17.06
CA PHE A 450 -2.85 -5.72 -17.62
C PHE A 450 -1.38 -5.35 -17.47
N LYS A 451 -0.81 -4.76 -18.49
CA LYS A 451 0.57 -4.25 -18.48
C LYS A 451 0.76 -3.10 -17.48
N ASN A 452 -0.29 -2.29 -17.30
CA ASN A 452 -0.27 -1.10 -16.44
C ASN A 452 -1.37 -1.18 -15.37
N LEU A 453 -1.25 -0.33 -14.35
CA LEU A 453 -2.17 -0.30 -13.21
C LEU A 453 -3.53 0.29 -13.62
N THR A 454 -4.59 -0.47 -13.45
CA THR A 454 -5.95 -0.14 -13.91
C THR A 454 -6.54 1.12 -13.28
N PHE A 455 -6.10 1.50 -12.10
CA PHE A 455 -6.51 2.76 -11.46
C PHE A 455 -5.96 4.03 -12.13
N ASN A 456 -5.14 3.87 -13.19
CA ASN A 456 -4.68 4.95 -14.06
C ASN A 456 -5.48 5.03 -15.38
N PHE A 457 -6.53 4.24 -15.56
CA PHE A 457 -7.33 4.18 -16.78
C PHE A 457 -8.49 5.17 -16.71
N ASP A 458 -8.17 6.47 -16.73
CA ASP A 458 -9.19 7.52 -16.69
C ASP A 458 -10.01 7.56 -17.98
N SER A 459 -11.33 7.52 -17.84
CA SER A 459 -12.29 7.93 -18.86
C SER A 459 -12.85 9.32 -18.53
N ALA A 460 -13.65 9.89 -19.41
CA ALA A 460 -14.21 11.22 -19.22
C ALA A 460 -15.73 11.29 -19.46
N ALA A 461 -16.37 12.20 -18.72
CA ALA A 461 -17.72 12.68 -19.03
C ALA A 461 -17.74 14.20 -19.17
N GLY A 462 -18.82 14.76 -19.77
CA GLY A 462 -18.92 16.17 -20.15
C GLY A 462 -18.42 16.46 -21.56
N ILE A 463 -17.77 15.50 -22.20
CA ILE A 463 -17.31 15.53 -23.60
C ILE A 463 -17.72 14.24 -24.31
N ASP A 464 -17.99 14.34 -25.63
CA ASP A 464 -18.20 13.21 -26.52
C ASP A 464 -16.92 12.96 -27.31
N TYR A 465 -16.39 11.72 -27.28
CA TYR A 465 -15.12 11.38 -27.93
C TYR A 465 -15.06 9.93 -28.41
N VAL A 466 -14.10 9.63 -29.24
CA VAL A 466 -13.78 8.27 -29.70
C VAL A 466 -12.30 7.96 -29.46
N VAL A 467 -12.01 6.67 -29.27
CA VAL A 467 -10.67 6.14 -29.10
C VAL A 467 -10.37 5.20 -30.27
N ASP A 468 -9.50 5.60 -31.17
CA ASP A 468 -9.09 4.82 -32.34
C ASP A 468 -7.97 3.87 -31.97
N VAL A 469 -8.30 2.59 -31.77
CA VAL A 469 -7.36 1.55 -31.33
C VAL A 469 -6.33 1.15 -32.41
N THR A 470 -6.46 1.66 -33.63
CA THR A 470 -5.49 1.42 -34.71
C THR A 470 -4.39 2.46 -34.77
N LYS A 471 -4.54 3.56 -34.02
CA LYS A 471 -3.58 4.66 -33.99
C LYS A 471 -2.44 4.42 -33.01
N PRO A 472 -1.26 4.96 -33.29
CA PRO A 472 -0.14 4.90 -32.35
C PRO A 472 -0.46 5.70 -31.08
N ASP A 473 0.34 5.48 -30.04
CA ASP A 473 0.28 6.21 -28.78
C ASP A 473 0.35 7.74 -29.03
N GLY A 474 -0.49 8.49 -28.32
CA GLY A 474 -0.62 9.93 -28.45
C GLY A 474 -1.55 10.41 -29.58
N GLU A 475 -2.12 9.50 -30.40
CA GLU A 475 -3.00 9.82 -31.52
C GLU A 475 -4.35 9.05 -31.50
N LYS A 476 -4.66 8.38 -30.36
CA LYS A 476 -5.85 7.52 -30.24
C LYS A 476 -7.13 8.32 -29.97
N VAL A 477 -7.04 9.43 -29.24
CA VAL A 477 -8.23 10.16 -28.74
C VAL A 477 -8.63 11.27 -29.67
N LYS A 478 -9.90 11.24 -30.10
CA LYS A 478 -10.52 12.34 -30.84
C LYS A 478 -11.75 12.85 -30.10
N ILE A 479 -11.66 14.04 -29.52
CA ILE A 479 -12.79 14.74 -28.89
C ILE A 479 -13.65 15.36 -29.98
N LEU A 480 -14.94 15.04 -29.98
CA LEU A 480 -15.88 15.45 -31.02
C LEU A 480 -16.59 16.77 -30.66
N ARG A 481 -16.99 16.92 -29.38
CA ARG A 481 -17.71 18.08 -28.87
C ARG A 481 -17.87 17.99 -27.35
N MET A 482 -18.37 19.04 -26.72
CA MET A 482 -18.95 18.98 -25.37
C MET A 482 -20.24 18.17 -25.40
N SER A 483 -20.55 17.43 -24.32
CA SER A 483 -21.77 16.61 -24.28
C SER A 483 -23.08 17.44 -24.24
N ASN A 484 -23.00 18.74 -23.95
CA ASN A 484 -24.13 19.67 -24.07
C ASN A 484 -24.37 20.16 -25.53
N GLY A 485 -23.57 19.68 -26.50
CA GLY A 485 -23.67 20.02 -27.91
C GLY A 485 -22.78 21.20 -28.35
N GLU A 486 -22.14 21.93 -27.44
CA GLU A 486 -21.20 22.98 -27.77
C GLU A 486 -19.92 22.43 -28.44
N PRO A 487 -19.27 23.22 -29.31
CA PRO A 487 -17.96 22.86 -29.83
C PRO A 487 -16.91 22.71 -28.70
N PHE A 488 -16.09 21.67 -28.79
CA PHE A 488 -14.90 21.57 -27.95
C PHE A 488 -13.76 22.41 -28.55
N ASP A 489 -13.09 23.20 -27.71
CA ASP A 489 -11.97 24.05 -28.13
C ASP A 489 -10.72 23.73 -27.31
N GLU A 490 -9.68 23.26 -27.97
CA GLU A 490 -8.40 22.91 -27.32
C GLU A 490 -7.72 24.08 -26.59
N LYS A 491 -8.02 25.33 -26.96
CA LYS A 491 -7.45 26.53 -26.33
C LYS A 491 -8.29 27.07 -25.16
N LYS A 492 -9.54 26.63 -25.02
CA LYS A 492 -10.43 27.06 -23.94
C LYS A 492 -10.05 26.39 -22.64
N TRP A 493 -10.23 27.11 -21.54
CA TRP A 493 -10.10 26.58 -20.18
C TRP A 493 -11.41 25.96 -19.72
N TYR A 494 -11.31 24.74 -19.20
CA TYR A 494 -12.43 23.98 -18.64
C TYR A 494 -12.20 23.73 -17.15
N LYS A 495 -13.30 23.62 -16.40
CA LYS A 495 -13.30 23.12 -15.03
C LYS A 495 -13.38 21.59 -15.09
N VAL A 496 -12.36 20.92 -14.62
CA VAL A 496 -12.27 19.46 -14.67
C VAL A 496 -12.28 18.91 -13.25
N VAL A 497 -13.25 18.05 -12.93
CA VAL A 497 -13.30 17.36 -11.66
C VAL A 497 -12.56 16.03 -11.76
N LEU A 498 -11.76 15.75 -10.74
CA LEU A 498 -10.96 14.53 -10.60
C LEU A 498 -10.61 14.32 -9.11
N ASN A 499 -10.03 13.19 -8.77
CA ASN A 499 -9.61 12.91 -7.40
C ASN A 499 -8.26 13.56 -7.05
N SER A 500 -7.97 13.68 -5.74
CA SER A 500 -6.73 14.28 -5.24
C SER A 500 -5.47 13.53 -5.67
N TYR A 501 -5.50 12.19 -5.77
CA TYR A 501 -4.38 11.41 -6.29
C TYR A 501 -3.98 11.89 -7.68
N ARG A 502 -4.96 11.99 -8.60
CA ARG A 502 -4.74 12.47 -9.95
C ARG A 502 -4.32 13.94 -9.97
N GLY A 503 -4.99 14.78 -9.19
CA GLY A 503 -4.71 16.22 -9.10
C GLY A 503 -3.32 16.54 -8.55
N ASN A 504 -2.76 15.66 -7.73
CA ASN A 504 -1.39 15.76 -7.23
C ASN A 504 -0.35 15.13 -8.18
N GLY A 505 -0.75 14.64 -9.35
CA GLY A 505 0.13 14.10 -10.37
C GLY A 505 0.29 12.59 -10.36
N GLY A 506 -0.47 11.88 -9.51
CA GLY A 506 -0.46 10.41 -9.47
C GLY A 506 -0.79 9.77 -10.81
N GLY A 507 -0.06 8.72 -11.19
CA GLY A 507 -0.14 8.07 -12.50
C GLY A 507 0.36 8.91 -13.67
N GLU A 508 0.94 10.10 -13.40
CA GLU A 508 1.60 10.99 -14.37
C GLU A 508 0.73 11.51 -15.53
N LEU A 509 -0.60 11.29 -15.51
CA LEU A 509 -1.48 11.69 -16.62
C LEU A 509 -1.53 13.22 -16.80
N LEU A 510 -1.47 14.00 -15.71
CA LEU A 510 -1.41 15.45 -15.76
C LEU A 510 0.01 15.98 -16.04
N THR A 511 1.03 15.31 -15.50
CA THR A 511 2.41 15.79 -15.62
C THR A 511 3.03 15.36 -16.94
N ARG A 512 3.35 14.10 -17.12
CA ARG A 512 3.95 13.58 -18.34
C ARG A 512 2.95 13.57 -19.51
N GLY A 513 1.69 13.21 -19.24
CA GLY A 513 0.63 13.15 -20.24
C GLY A 513 0.24 14.54 -20.75
N ALA A 514 -0.36 15.37 -19.92
CA ALA A 514 -0.82 16.71 -20.29
C ALA A 514 0.30 17.76 -20.37
N GLY A 515 1.51 17.42 -19.89
CA GLY A 515 2.67 18.32 -19.95
C GLY A 515 2.65 19.45 -18.90
N ILE A 516 1.88 19.30 -17.82
CA ILE A 516 1.80 20.30 -16.75
C ILE A 516 2.96 20.06 -15.77
N PRO A 517 3.85 21.06 -15.54
CA PRO A 517 4.90 20.92 -14.55
C PRO A 517 4.34 20.55 -13.16
N LYS A 518 4.97 19.63 -12.45
CA LYS A 518 4.52 19.12 -11.16
C LYS A 518 4.26 20.24 -10.14
N ASP A 519 5.17 21.18 -10.03
CA ASP A 519 5.08 22.35 -9.15
C ASP A 519 3.99 23.35 -9.55
N SER A 520 3.43 23.23 -10.75
CA SER A 520 2.33 24.06 -11.23
C SER A 520 0.94 23.45 -10.98
N LEU A 521 0.85 22.18 -10.61
CA LEU A 521 -0.44 21.48 -10.44
C LEU A 521 -1.30 22.16 -9.36
N ASP A 522 -0.70 22.53 -8.24
CA ASP A 522 -1.41 23.16 -7.12
C ASP A 522 -2.11 24.46 -7.54
N SER A 523 -1.45 25.27 -8.36
CA SER A 523 -1.99 26.54 -8.87
C SER A 523 -3.18 26.35 -9.83
N ARG A 524 -3.39 25.15 -10.37
CA ARG A 524 -4.50 24.81 -11.26
C ARG A 524 -5.76 24.40 -10.50
N ILE A 525 -5.63 24.07 -9.20
CA ILE A 525 -6.75 23.61 -8.36
C ILE A 525 -7.54 24.84 -7.91
N ILE A 526 -8.82 24.88 -8.26
CA ILE A 526 -9.75 25.96 -7.91
C ILE A 526 -10.75 25.56 -6.82
N TYR A 527 -10.85 24.26 -6.53
CA TYR A 527 -11.66 23.75 -5.44
C TYR A 527 -11.03 22.45 -4.91
N ARG A 528 -11.02 22.30 -3.60
CA ARG A 528 -10.72 21.06 -2.87
C ARG A 528 -11.83 20.80 -1.89
N SER A 529 -12.30 19.57 -1.83
CA SER A 529 -13.26 19.16 -0.81
C SER A 529 -12.59 19.11 0.59
N ASP A 530 -13.39 19.24 1.62
CA ASP A 530 -12.98 19.10 3.03
C ASP A 530 -13.13 17.68 3.57
N ARG A 531 -13.73 16.80 2.78
CA ARG A 531 -13.94 15.38 3.05
C ARG A 531 -13.60 14.57 1.81
N ASP A 532 -13.38 13.28 2.00
CA ASP A 532 -13.10 12.36 0.90
C ASP A 532 -14.28 12.23 -0.08
N GLN A 533 -13.98 11.75 -1.29
CA GLN A 533 -14.95 11.61 -2.36
C GLN A 533 -16.08 10.63 -2.00
N ARG A 534 -15.79 9.55 -1.26
CA ARG A 534 -16.79 8.58 -0.81
C ARG A 534 -17.88 9.25 0.05
N TYR A 535 -17.49 10.17 0.93
CA TYR A 535 -18.43 10.95 1.73
C TYR A 535 -19.43 11.72 0.85
N TYR A 536 -18.92 12.45 -0.15
CA TYR A 536 -19.79 13.25 -1.05
C TYR A 536 -20.66 12.38 -1.95
N LEU A 537 -20.14 11.28 -2.49
CA LEU A 537 -20.92 10.30 -3.25
C LEU A 537 -22.04 9.72 -2.38
N THR A 538 -21.75 9.36 -1.13
CA THR A 538 -22.76 8.88 -0.18
C THR A 538 -23.86 9.92 0.05
N LYS A 539 -23.48 11.18 0.30
CA LYS A 539 -24.47 12.26 0.50
C LYS A 539 -25.35 12.51 -0.71
N GLU A 540 -24.79 12.44 -1.91
CA GLU A 540 -25.55 12.62 -3.14
C GLU A 540 -26.50 11.45 -3.41
N ILE A 541 -26.10 10.20 -3.08
CA ILE A 541 -27.00 9.04 -3.15
C ILE A 541 -28.12 9.16 -2.11
N GLU A 542 -27.80 9.52 -0.86
CA GLU A 542 -28.81 9.78 0.18
C GLU A 542 -29.83 10.86 -0.26
N ARG A 543 -29.35 11.94 -0.89
CA ARG A 543 -30.19 13.02 -1.39
C ARG A 543 -31.14 12.58 -2.53
N ARG A 544 -30.65 11.73 -3.43
CA ARG A 544 -31.45 11.21 -4.56
C ARG A 544 -32.45 10.14 -4.11
N GLY A 545 -32.08 9.35 -3.11
CA GLY A 545 -32.86 8.22 -2.60
C GLY A 545 -32.83 7.01 -3.53
N THR A 546 -33.23 7.19 -4.79
CA THR A 546 -33.19 6.13 -5.82
C THR A 546 -32.24 6.51 -6.95
N ILE A 547 -31.33 5.60 -7.27
CA ILE A 547 -30.38 5.71 -8.38
C ILE A 547 -30.92 4.88 -9.55
N VAL A 548 -31.07 5.52 -10.71
CA VAL A 548 -31.37 4.87 -11.99
C VAL A 548 -30.09 4.93 -12.83
N PRO A 549 -29.30 3.84 -12.92
CA PRO A 549 -28.06 3.83 -13.68
C PRO A 549 -28.33 4.08 -15.16
N ARG A 550 -27.50 4.91 -15.77
CA ARG A 550 -27.63 5.24 -17.20
C ARG A 550 -26.23 5.33 -17.81
N LYS A 551 -26.04 4.65 -18.95
CA LYS A 551 -24.88 4.87 -19.80
C LYS A 551 -24.97 6.23 -20.44
N LEU A 552 -23.89 6.99 -20.39
CA LEU A 552 -23.79 8.28 -21.08
C LEU A 552 -23.61 8.08 -22.59
N ASN A 553 -23.00 6.96 -23.00
CA ASN A 553 -22.66 6.64 -24.39
C ASN A 553 -21.87 7.77 -25.09
N ASN A 554 -21.11 8.50 -24.31
CA ASN A 554 -20.35 9.67 -24.74
C ASN A 554 -18.98 9.30 -25.31
N TRP A 555 -18.56 8.04 -25.18
CA TRP A 555 -17.33 7.55 -25.78
C TRP A 555 -17.37 6.06 -26.16
N ARG A 556 -16.55 5.68 -27.16
CA ARG A 556 -16.39 4.29 -27.60
C ARG A 556 -15.06 4.07 -28.31
N PHE A 557 -14.66 2.84 -28.45
CA PHE A 557 -13.55 2.41 -29.29
C PHE A 557 -13.95 2.35 -30.76
N ILE A 558 -13.04 2.72 -31.66
CA ILE A 558 -13.19 2.63 -33.11
C ILE A 558 -11.92 2.05 -33.75
N PRO A 559 -11.97 1.44 -34.95
CA PRO A 559 -13.19 1.12 -35.70
C PRO A 559 -14.01 0.02 -35.00
N GLU A 560 -15.32 0.11 -35.03
CA GLU A 560 -16.24 -0.82 -34.30
C GLU A 560 -16.08 -2.26 -34.76
N GLU A 561 -15.84 -2.48 -36.07
CA GLU A 561 -15.62 -3.80 -36.65
C GLU A 561 -14.36 -4.52 -36.12
N TRP A 562 -13.41 -3.79 -35.55
CA TRP A 562 -12.22 -4.35 -34.86
C TRP A 562 -12.46 -4.43 -33.36
N ALA A 563 -13.03 -3.38 -32.79
CA ALA A 563 -13.16 -3.25 -31.36
C ALA A 563 -14.17 -4.24 -30.75
N GLU A 564 -15.36 -4.43 -31.36
CA GLU A 564 -16.41 -5.29 -30.79
C GLU A 564 -15.99 -6.76 -30.63
N PRO A 565 -15.39 -7.43 -31.65
CA PRO A 565 -14.91 -8.79 -31.48
C PRO A 565 -13.79 -8.89 -30.45
N ALA A 566 -12.88 -7.90 -30.41
CA ALA A 566 -11.79 -7.86 -29.46
C ALA A 566 -12.28 -7.64 -28.01
N ILE A 567 -13.25 -6.75 -27.80
CA ILE A 567 -13.93 -6.55 -26.51
C ILE A 567 -14.53 -7.86 -26.01
N SER A 568 -15.28 -8.58 -26.87
CA SER A 568 -15.89 -9.87 -26.49
C SER A 568 -14.85 -10.90 -26.07
N ARG A 569 -13.73 -10.97 -26.78
CA ARG A 569 -12.61 -11.87 -26.50
C ARG A 569 -11.91 -11.53 -25.18
N ASP A 570 -11.58 -10.26 -24.98
CA ASP A 570 -10.86 -9.81 -23.80
C ASP A 570 -11.74 -9.82 -22.53
N ARG A 571 -13.04 -9.55 -22.67
CA ARG A 571 -14.01 -9.71 -21.58
C ARG A 571 -14.03 -11.15 -21.08
N LYS A 572 -14.11 -12.11 -21.99
CA LYS A 572 -14.09 -13.53 -21.65
C LYS A 572 -12.77 -13.94 -20.97
N LEU A 573 -11.65 -13.40 -21.44
CA LEU A 573 -10.33 -13.69 -20.87
C LEU A 573 -10.16 -13.14 -19.45
N LEU A 574 -10.68 -11.94 -19.19
CA LEU A 574 -10.41 -11.19 -17.96
C LEU A 574 -11.46 -11.40 -16.87
N PHE A 575 -12.71 -11.75 -17.22
CA PHE A 575 -13.86 -11.71 -16.29
C PHE A 575 -14.76 -12.95 -16.34
N GLU A 576 -14.51 -13.93 -17.22
CA GLU A 576 -15.22 -15.20 -17.31
C GLU A 576 -14.27 -16.41 -17.15
#